data_ff3e408c9411afb04dcf0e0564a0b498
#
_entry.id   ff3e408c9411afb04dcf0e0564a0b498
#
_cell.length_a   1.000
_cell.length_b   1.000
_cell.length_c   1.000
_cell.angle_alpha   90.00
_cell.angle_beta   90.00
_cell.angle_gamma   90.00
#
_symmetry.space_group_name_H-M   'P 1'
#
loop_
_entity.id
_entity.type
_entity.pdbx_description
1 polymer ?
#
loop_
_entity_poly.entity_id
_entity_poly.type
_entity_poly.pdbx_seq_one_letter_code
_entity_poly.pdbx_strand_id
1 'polypeptide(L)'
;MKIALDPYMFRRVPLTDLPGLVADLGYQHIELSPREDFLPFFLHPRADKAQIAAFRKSLTAAGVQVASVLPLYRWSGPDEDERQAAVRYWKRAIQITADLGADTMNSEFNGRPEAAAASEAQFWRSMEELAPVFEREGIRLVLEPHPDDFIEDGCAAIDLIRGIDKDWVSFLYCAPHTFHQGGDIEGIMKYAGPLLTQLHIADSFDHRASSGLRYIVNPPGSTARIHQHLDIGQGEVDWDEFFGTLGELGFGGRDETIMTVCVFAWEERAHESSRFMLDQMRRRTAGWRHLSA
;
A
#
# COMPACT_ATOMS: atom_id res chain seq x y z
N MET A 1 6.13 -12.67 8.71
CA MET A 1 6.15 -11.70 7.58
C MET A 1 5.50 -12.32 6.35
N LYS A 2 4.63 -11.59 5.66
CA LYS A 2 3.95 -11.98 4.41
C LYS A 2 4.61 -11.26 3.22
N ILE A 3 4.79 -11.96 2.08
CA ILE A 3 5.15 -11.32 0.82
C ILE A 3 3.91 -11.37 -0.07
N ALA A 4 3.36 -10.22 -0.41
CA ALA A 4 2.15 -10.05 -1.20
C ALA A 4 2.46 -9.48 -2.60
N LEU A 5 1.59 -9.75 -3.55
CA LEU A 5 1.55 -9.09 -4.85
C LEU A 5 0.38 -8.12 -4.89
N ASP A 6 0.64 -6.86 -5.26
CA ASP A 6 -0.40 -5.99 -5.80
C ASP A 6 -0.64 -6.38 -7.26
N PRO A 7 -1.81 -6.89 -7.61
CA PRO A 7 -2.08 -7.39 -8.95
C PRO A 7 -2.55 -6.30 -9.94
N TYR A 8 -2.23 -5.03 -9.70
CA TYR A 8 -2.69 -3.92 -10.55
C TYR A 8 -2.35 -4.09 -12.02
N MET A 9 -1.17 -4.63 -12.34
CA MET A 9 -0.79 -4.94 -13.73
C MET A 9 -1.68 -6.01 -14.39
N PHE A 10 -2.43 -6.77 -13.58
CA PHE A 10 -3.38 -7.81 -14.02
C PHE A 10 -4.84 -7.37 -13.88
N ARG A 11 -5.13 -6.08 -13.81
CA ARG A 11 -6.48 -5.54 -13.55
C ARG A 11 -7.52 -5.96 -14.60
N ARG A 12 -7.09 -6.44 -15.77
CA ARG A 12 -7.99 -6.98 -16.82
C ARG A 12 -8.34 -8.46 -16.65
N VAL A 13 -7.63 -9.16 -15.77
CA VAL A 13 -7.94 -10.55 -15.43
C VAL A 13 -9.21 -10.57 -14.57
N PRO A 14 -10.18 -11.46 -14.85
CA PRO A 14 -11.36 -11.59 -14.00
C PRO A 14 -10.99 -11.81 -12.53
N LEU A 15 -11.73 -11.20 -11.62
CA LEU A 15 -11.39 -11.25 -10.18
C LEU A 15 -11.26 -12.69 -9.65
N THR A 16 -12.11 -13.60 -10.11
CA THR A 16 -12.10 -15.03 -9.70
C THR A 16 -10.92 -15.83 -10.26
N ASP A 17 -10.28 -15.36 -11.32
CA ASP A 17 -9.12 -16.02 -11.93
C ASP A 17 -7.80 -15.52 -11.34
N LEU A 18 -7.86 -14.36 -10.69
CA LEU A 18 -6.70 -13.68 -10.14
C LEU A 18 -5.94 -14.52 -9.08
N PRO A 19 -6.60 -15.23 -8.13
CA PRO A 19 -5.88 -16.04 -7.16
C PRO A 19 -5.07 -17.18 -7.78
N GLY A 20 -5.60 -17.83 -8.82
CA GLY A 20 -4.86 -18.87 -9.57
C GLY A 20 -3.62 -18.30 -10.23
N LEU A 21 -3.75 -17.15 -10.91
CA LEU A 21 -2.62 -16.44 -11.52
C LEU A 21 -1.55 -16.07 -10.48
N VAL A 22 -1.95 -15.54 -9.32
CA VAL A 22 -1.02 -15.16 -8.24
C VAL A 22 -0.28 -16.37 -7.69
N ALA A 23 -0.96 -17.51 -7.52
CA ALA A 23 -0.34 -18.78 -7.14
C ALA A 23 0.66 -19.27 -8.19
N ASP A 24 0.33 -19.19 -9.49
CA ASP A 24 1.22 -19.56 -10.60
C ASP A 24 2.47 -18.67 -10.70
N LEU A 25 2.39 -17.43 -10.23
CA LEU A 25 3.53 -16.53 -10.09
C LEU A 25 4.40 -16.86 -8.87
N GLY A 26 3.93 -17.73 -7.95
CA GLY A 26 4.65 -18.18 -6.77
C GLY A 26 4.36 -17.39 -5.49
N TYR A 27 3.37 -16.49 -5.51
CA TYR A 27 2.91 -15.77 -4.33
C TYR A 27 1.81 -16.54 -3.59
N GLN A 28 1.74 -16.33 -2.28
CA GLN A 28 0.68 -16.87 -1.41
C GLN A 28 -0.25 -15.77 -0.88
N HIS A 29 0.07 -14.50 -1.15
CA HIS A 29 -0.70 -13.37 -0.64
C HIS A 29 -0.95 -12.34 -1.74
N ILE A 30 -2.13 -11.72 -1.65
CA ILE A 30 -2.54 -10.59 -2.50
C ILE A 30 -2.74 -9.37 -1.60
N GLU A 31 -2.25 -8.22 -2.03
CA GLU A 31 -2.83 -6.94 -1.66
C GLU A 31 -3.90 -6.59 -2.68
N LEU A 32 -5.14 -6.44 -2.24
CA LEU A 32 -6.24 -6.15 -3.15
C LEU A 32 -6.33 -4.64 -3.38
N SER A 33 -5.67 -4.19 -4.45
CA SER A 33 -5.71 -2.80 -4.93
C SER A 33 -7.02 -2.46 -5.64
N PRO A 34 -7.30 -1.17 -5.92
CA PRO A 34 -8.54 -0.75 -6.55
C PRO A 34 -8.82 -1.43 -7.89
N ARG A 35 -10.08 -1.86 -8.06
CA ARG A 35 -10.59 -2.50 -9.27
C ARG A 35 -11.98 -1.96 -9.60
N GLU A 36 -12.22 -1.66 -10.87
CA GLU A 36 -13.50 -1.12 -11.35
C GLU A 36 -14.70 -2.01 -11.06
N ASP A 37 -14.51 -3.32 -11.06
CA ASP A 37 -15.54 -4.32 -10.83
C ASP A 37 -15.78 -4.67 -9.36
N PHE A 38 -14.94 -4.19 -8.43
CA PHE A 38 -14.97 -4.59 -7.02
C PHE A 38 -14.88 -3.40 -6.06
N LEU A 39 -13.70 -2.76 -5.95
CA LEU A 39 -13.41 -1.58 -5.13
C LEU A 39 -12.83 -0.48 -6.03
N PRO A 40 -13.66 0.28 -6.77
CA PRO A 40 -13.17 1.26 -7.72
C PRO A 40 -12.55 2.47 -7.03
N PHE A 41 -11.64 3.16 -7.73
CA PHE A 41 -11.02 4.40 -7.27
C PHE A 41 -12.09 5.47 -7.00
N PHE A 42 -12.07 6.06 -5.80
CA PHE A 42 -12.88 7.22 -5.40
C PHE A 42 -14.40 7.04 -5.58
N LEU A 43 -14.87 5.82 -5.71
CA LEU A 43 -16.29 5.51 -5.90
C LEU A 43 -16.76 4.47 -4.88
N HIS A 44 -18.08 4.40 -4.70
CA HIS A 44 -18.69 3.40 -3.82
C HIS A 44 -18.28 1.97 -4.26
N PRO A 45 -17.88 1.09 -3.31
CA PRO A 45 -17.62 -0.32 -3.60
C PRO A 45 -18.77 -0.98 -4.36
N ARG A 46 -18.43 -1.72 -5.41
CA ARG A 46 -19.40 -2.44 -6.26
C ARG A 46 -19.61 -3.89 -5.83
N ALA A 47 -18.69 -4.42 -5.02
CA ALA A 47 -18.72 -5.80 -4.57
C ALA A 47 -20.01 -6.15 -3.85
N ASP A 48 -20.75 -7.12 -4.38
CA ASP A 48 -21.90 -7.74 -3.74
C ASP A 48 -21.52 -9.03 -3.01
N LYS A 49 -22.46 -9.61 -2.27
CA LYS A 49 -22.24 -10.83 -1.48
C LYS A 49 -21.87 -12.05 -2.36
N ALA A 50 -22.42 -12.13 -3.57
CA ALA A 50 -22.15 -13.24 -4.48
C ALA A 50 -20.74 -13.16 -5.05
N GLN A 51 -20.29 -11.96 -5.44
CA GLN A 51 -18.93 -11.71 -5.89
C GLN A 51 -17.90 -11.99 -4.78
N ILE A 52 -18.16 -11.52 -3.54
CA ILE A 52 -17.30 -11.78 -2.39
C ILE A 52 -17.18 -13.30 -2.13
N ALA A 53 -18.29 -14.01 -2.15
CA ALA A 53 -18.31 -15.46 -1.94
C ALA A 53 -17.56 -16.21 -3.06
N ALA A 54 -17.74 -15.80 -4.32
CA ALA A 54 -17.04 -16.38 -5.47
C ALA A 54 -15.54 -16.14 -5.38
N PHE A 55 -15.12 -14.93 -5.02
CA PHE A 55 -13.70 -14.59 -4.86
C PHE A 55 -13.07 -15.36 -3.68
N ARG A 56 -13.73 -15.44 -2.53
CA ARG A 56 -13.27 -16.29 -1.41
C ARG A 56 -13.07 -17.74 -1.81
N LYS A 57 -14.00 -18.30 -2.60
CA LYS A 57 -13.89 -19.67 -3.11
C LYS A 57 -12.66 -19.83 -4.00
N SER A 58 -12.37 -18.86 -4.89
CA SER A 58 -11.19 -18.93 -5.75
C SER A 58 -9.89 -18.76 -4.95
N LEU A 59 -9.85 -17.88 -3.94
CA LEU A 59 -8.73 -17.74 -3.01
C LEU A 59 -8.42 -19.07 -2.30
N THR A 60 -9.44 -19.71 -1.74
CA THR A 60 -9.29 -21.00 -1.07
C THR A 60 -8.79 -22.10 -2.03
N ALA A 61 -9.35 -22.15 -3.24
CA ALA A 61 -8.96 -23.14 -4.24
C ALA A 61 -7.50 -22.97 -4.71
N ALA A 62 -7.01 -21.75 -4.77
CA ALA A 62 -5.63 -21.44 -5.15
C ALA A 62 -4.62 -21.48 -3.98
N GLY A 63 -5.08 -21.62 -2.73
CA GLY A 63 -4.22 -21.53 -1.54
C GLY A 63 -3.62 -20.14 -1.33
N VAL A 64 -4.32 -19.09 -1.77
CA VAL A 64 -3.90 -17.68 -1.68
C VAL A 64 -4.77 -16.95 -0.66
N GLN A 65 -4.18 -16.01 0.07
CA GLN A 65 -4.86 -15.19 1.07
C GLN A 65 -4.77 -13.71 0.70
N VAL A 66 -5.77 -12.92 1.12
CA VAL A 66 -5.69 -11.46 1.08
C VAL A 66 -4.86 -11.00 2.28
N ALA A 67 -3.71 -10.40 2.03
CA ALA A 67 -2.84 -9.84 3.06
C ALA A 67 -3.33 -8.49 3.54
N SER A 68 -3.77 -7.65 2.60
CA SER A 68 -4.32 -6.32 2.83
C SER A 68 -5.29 -5.91 1.72
N VAL A 69 -6.14 -4.95 2.01
CA VAL A 69 -7.03 -4.31 1.05
C VAL A 69 -6.69 -2.83 0.99
N LEU A 70 -6.43 -2.33 -0.22
CA LEU A 70 -6.10 -0.93 -0.50
C LEU A 70 -7.30 -0.22 -1.15
N PRO A 71 -8.22 0.38 -0.40
CA PRO A 71 -9.18 1.30 -0.98
C PRO A 71 -8.59 2.72 -1.05
N LEU A 72 -8.91 3.46 -2.10
CA LEU A 72 -8.53 4.86 -2.23
C LEU A 72 -9.79 5.72 -2.27
N TYR A 73 -10.02 6.46 -1.19
CA TYR A 73 -11.19 7.34 -1.04
C TYR A 73 -10.77 8.70 -0.50
N ARG A 74 -11.44 9.76 -0.94
CA ARG A 74 -11.12 11.15 -0.60
C ARG A 74 -11.64 11.57 0.79
N TRP A 75 -11.28 10.81 1.80
CA TRP A 75 -11.74 10.97 3.18
C TRP A 75 -11.13 12.17 3.94
N SER A 76 -10.08 12.76 3.37
CA SER A 76 -9.43 14.00 3.84
C SER A 76 -9.66 15.17 2.89
N GLY A 77 -10.54 15.01 1.91
CA GLY A 77 -10.87 16.09 0.98
C GLY A 77 -11.47 17.29 1.71
N PRO A 78 -11.12 18.52 1.29
CA PRO A 78 -11.61 19.72 1.98
C PRO A 78 -13.13 19.95 1.80
N ASP A 79 -13.76 19.29 0.83
CA ASP A 79 -15.20 19.33 0.60
C ASP A 79 -15.92 18.34 1.51
N GLU A 80 -16.90 18.81 2.28
CA GLU A 80 -17.61 17.99 3.27
C GLU A 80 -18.50 16.91 2.62
N ASP A 81 -19.15 17.20 1.50
CA ASP A 81 -19.99 16.22 0.82
C ASP A 81 -19.16 15.08 0.23
N GLU A 82 -17.99 15.40 -0.32
CA GLU A 82 -17.02 14.43 -0.81
C GLU A 82 -16.47 13.56 0.35
N ARG A 83 -16.10 14.18 1.47
CA ARG A 83 -15.67 13.48 2.68
C ARG A 83 -16.74 12.52 3.19
N GLN A 84 -17.98 13.00 3.30
CA GLN A 84 -19.12 12.18 3.76
C GLN A 84 -19.36 10.97 2.82
N ALA A 85 -19.24 11.18 1.51
CA ALA A 85 -19.32 10.08 0.54
C ALA A 85 -18.18 9.07 0.77
N ALA A 86 -16.94 9.54 0.95
CA ALA A 86 -15.77 8.70 1.21
C ALA A 86 -15.92 7.88 2.50
N VAL A 87 -16.45 8.48 3.58
CA VAL A 87 -16.73 7.75 4.84
C VAL A 87 -17.73 6.61 4.62
N ARG A 88 -18.78 6.83 3.80
CA ARG A 88 -19.72 5.74 3.45
C ARG A 88 -19.03 4.63 2.66
N TYR A 89 -18.11 4.98 1.74
CA TYR A 89 -17.34 4.02 0.95
C TYR A 89 -16.40 3.21 1.84
N TRP A 90 -15.72 3.87 2.78
CA TRP A 90 -14.88 3.24 3.78
C TRP A 90 -15.65 2.22 4.63
N LYS A 91 -16.81 2.60 5.17
CA LYS A 91 -17.66 1.68 5.97
C LYS A 91 -17.99 0.41 5.17
N ARG A 92 -18.28 0.56 3.87
CA ARG A 92 -18.54 -0.60 2.99
C ARG A 92 -17.28 -1.40 2.69
N ALA A 93 -16.14 -0.75 2.45
CA ALA A 93 -14.87 -1.42 2.19
C ALA A 93 -14.38 -2.20 3.42
N ILE A 94 -14.51 -1.66 4.63
CA ILE A 94 -14.20 -2.35 5.89
C ILE A 94 -15.04 -3.64 6.00
N GLN A 95 -16.34 -3.57 5.72
CA GLN A 95 -17.21 -4.75 5.72
C GLN A 95 -16.76 -5.80 4.70
N ILE A 96 -16.40 -5.37 3.47
CA ILE A 96 -15.89 -6.27 2.43
C ILE A 96 -14.59 -6.93 2.88
N THR A 97 -13.68 -6.18 3.50
CA THR A 97 -12.40 -6.70 4.02
C THR A 97 -12.65 -7.79 5.06
N ALA A 98 -13.54 -7.55 6.02
CA ALA A 98 -13.95 -8.56 7.01
C ALA A 98 -14.62 -9.78 6.34
N ASP A 99 -15.52 -9.56 5.37
CA ASP A 99 -16.19 -10.62 4.62
C ASP A 99 -15.17 -11.47 3.81
N LEU A 100 -14.05 -10.89 3.36
CA LEU A 100 -12.96 -11.61 2.71
C LEU A 100 -12.09 -12.43 3.68
N GLY A 101 -12.20 -12.19 4.98
CA GLY A 101 -11.36 -12.79 6.01
C GLY A 101 -9.98 -12.16 6.12
N ALA A 102 -9.80 -10.94 5.61
CA ALA A 102 -8.61 -10.12 5.82
C ALA A 102 -8.77 -9.25 7.06
N ASP A 103 -7.65 -8.92 7.69
CA ASP A 103 -7.58 -8.16 8.94
C ASP A 103 -6.83 -6.83 8.79
N THR A 104 -6.39 -6.50 7.59
CA THR A 104 -5.57 -5.32 7.32
C THR A 104 -6.08 -4.54 6.12
N MET A 105 -6.18 -3.23 6.28
CA MET A 105 -6.41 -2.28 5.20
C MET A 105 -5.29 -1.26 5.22
N ASN A 106 -4.85 -0.83 4.04
CA ASN A 106 -3.89 0.26 3.90
C ASN A 106 -4.46 1.34 2.98
N SER A 107 -4.02 2.57 3.16
CA SER A 107 -4.47 3.69 2.33
C SER A 107 -3.51 4.88 2.44
N GLU A 108 -3.63 5.75 1.45
CA GLU A 108 -3.06 7.08 1.48
C GLU A 108 -3.88 7.99 2.40
N PHE A 109 -3.26 9.08 2.87
CA PHE A 109 -3.95 10.11 3.65
C PHE A 109 -4.93 10.91 2.79
N ASN A 110 -4.66 11.05 1.50
CA ASN A 110 -5.42 11.89 0.57
C ASN A 110 -5.44 13.38 0.97
N GLY A 111 -6.46 14.11 0.57
CA GLY A 111 -6.54 15.54 0.81
C GLY A 111 -5.79 16.33 -0.27
N ARG A 112 -5.37 17.56 0.07
CA ARG A 112 -4.70 18.46 -0.87
C ARG A 112 -3.62 19.25 -0.18
N PRO A 113 -2.38 19.29 -0.69
CA PRO A 113 -1.28 20.03 -0.07
C PRO A 113 -1.53 21.53 -0.01
N GLU A 114 -2.22 22.14 -1.01
CA GLU A 114 -2.58 23.56 -1.02
C GLU A 114 -3.66 23.92 0.02
N ALA A 115 -4.34 22.92 0.57
CA ALA A 115 -5.35 23.08 1.61
C ALA A 115 -5.07 22.15 2.81
N ALA A 116 -3.79 21.94 3.15
CA ALA A 116 -3.36 20.92 4.12
C ALA A 116 -4.08 21.00 5.46
N ALA A 117 -4.20 22.19 6.06
CA ALA A 117 -4.89 22.34 7.34
C ALA A 117 -6.39 21.99 7.29
N ALA A 118 -7.07 22.30 6.19
CA ALA A 118 -8.48 21.90 6.01
C ALA A 118 -8.58 20.40 5.76
N SER A 119 -7.68 19.82 4.99
CA SER A 119 -7.63 18.38 4.73
C SER A 119 -7.32 17.59 6.00
N GLU A 120 -6.40 18.05 6.83
CA GLU A 120 -6.11 17.44 8.12
C GLU A 120 -7.35 17.47 9.05
N ALA A 121 -8.05 18.61 9.12
CA ALA A 121 -9.27 18.70 9.91
C ALA A 121 -10.36 17.72 9.42
N GLN A 122 -10.49 17.50 8.11
CA GLN A 122 -11.39 16.51 7.55
C GLN A 122 -10.94 15.07 7.80
N PHE A 123 -9.63 14.83 7.76
CA PHE A 123 -9.06 13.53 8.15
C PHE A 123 -9.47 13.15 9.58
N TRP A 124 -9.28 14.05 10.53
CA TRP A 124 -9.64 13.79 11.94
C TRP A 124 -11.15 13.51 12.10
N ARG A 125 -12.02 14.27 11.43
CA ARG A 125 -13.46 13.98 11.42
C ARG A 125 -13.79 12.61 10.85
N SER A 126 -13.12 12.24 9.75
CA SER A 126 -13.32 10.93 9.14
C SER A 126 -12.85 9.81 10.06
N MET A 127 -11.71 10.00 10.75
CA MET A 127 -11.20 9.05 11.74
C MET A 127 -12.16 8.87 12.92
N GLU A 128 -12.75 9.95 13.47
CA GLU A 128 -13.76 9.87 14.53
C GLU A 128 -14.98 9.01 14.11
N GLU A 129 -15.41 9.12 12.86
CA GLU A 129 -16.54 8.36 12.33
C GLU A 129 -16.20 6.90 11.98
N LEU A 130 -14.94 6.62 11.61
CA LEU A 130 -14.51 5.31 11.13
C LEU A 130 -13.88 4.44 12.22
N ALA A 131 -13.22 5.03 13.22
CA ALA A 131 -12.54 4.29 14.27
C ALA A 131 -13.44 3.23 14.95
N PRO A 132 -14.71 3.54 15.35
CA PRO A 132 -15.57 2.52 15.92
C PRO A 132 -15.93 1.38 14.96
N VAL A 133 -15.83 1.62 13.64
CA VAL A 133 -16.09 0.59 12.63
C VAL A 133 -14.89 -0.32 12.47
N PHE A 134 -13.68 0.23 12.40
CA PHE A 134 -12.43 -0.54 12.39
C PHE A 134 -12.30 -1.43 13.64
N GLU A 135 -12.54 -0.85 14.82
CA GLU A 135 -12.49 -1.57 16.10
C GLU A 135 -13.52 -2.71 16.17
N ARG A 136 -14.75 -2.46 15.75
CA ARG A 136 -15.82 -3.49 15.75
C ARG A 136 -15.49 -4.65 14.82
N GLU A 137 -14.96 -4.37 13.63
CA GLU A 137 -14.63 -5.41 12.64
C GLU A 137 -13.24 -6.03 12.88
N GLY A 138 -12.45 -5.51 13.82
CA GLY A 138 -11.10 -5.99 14.12
C GLY A 138 -10.12 -5.78 12.98
N ILE A 139 -10.28 -4.70 12.20
CA ILE A 139 -9.45 -4.37 11.04
C ILE A 139 -8.35 -3.39 11.45
N ARG A 140 -7.12 -3.69 11.11
CA ARG A 140 -5.97 -2.78 11.24
C ARG A 140 -5.92 -1.83 10.04
N LEU A 141 -5.54 -0.58 10.32
CA LEU A 141 -5.33 0.44 9.30
C LEU A 141 -3.86 0.80 9.21
N VAL A 142 -3.30 0.73 8.01
CA VAL A 142 -1.91 1.10 7.73
C VAL A 142 -1.90 2.29 6.79
N LEU A 143 -1.26 3.39 7.19
CA LEU A 143 -1.30 4.65 6.45
C LEU A 143 0.04 4.97 5.82
N GLU A 144 0.01 5.46 4.58
CA GLU A 144 1.19 5.90 3.85
C GLU A 144 1.07 7.36 3.41
N PRO A 145 2.16 8.14 3.47
CA PRO A 145 2.24 9.44 2.80
C PRO A 145 2.32 9.22 1.29
N HIS A 146 1.67 10.09 0.54
CA HIS A 146 1.65 10.01 -0.91
C HIS A 146 1.95 11.38 -1.53
N PRO A 147 2.70 11.47 -2.65
CA PRO A 147 2.87 12.71 -3.38
C PRO A 147 1.52 13.36 -3.73
N ASP A 148 1.42 14.67 -3.52
CA ASP A 148 0.21 15.48 -3.70
C ASP A 148 -0.91 15.26 -2.67
N ASP A 149 -0.67 14.52 -1.59
CA ASP A 149 -1.54 14.46 -0.42
C ASP A 149 -1.31 15.67 0.51
N PHE A 150 -2.20 15.86 1.49
CA PHE A 150 -2.01 16.92 2.48
C PHE A 150 -0.80 16.70 3.38
N ILE A 151 -0.30 15.47 3.43
CA ILE A 151 0.91 15.07 4.13
C ILE A 151 1.74 14.15 3.22
N GLU A 152 2.92 14.62 2.84
CA GLU A 152 3.82 13.94 1.92
C GLU A 152 5.09 13.45 2.62
N ASP A 153 5.47 14.10 3.72
CA ASP A 153 6.67 13.77 4.49
C ASP A 153 6.47 12.55 5.38
N GLY A 154 7.42 11.61 5.34
CA GLY A 154 7.31 10.35 6.08
C GLY A 154 7.32 10.55 7.60
N CYS A 155 8.16 11.44 8.13
CA CYS A 155 8.23 11.70 9.58
C CYS A 155 6.96 12.41 10.08
N ALA A 156 6.45 13.38 9.32
CA ALA A 156 5.20 14.07 9.65
C ALA A 156 4.00 13.10 9.63
N ALA A 157 3.97 12.16 8.67
CA ALA A 157 2.95 11.11 8.63
C ALA A 157 3.01 10.20 9.87
N ILE A 158 4.22 9.83 10.30
CA ILE A 158 4.43 9.03 11.52
C ILE A 158 3.96 9.78 12.77
N ASP A 159 4.22 11.08 12.86
CA ASP A 159 3.75 11.90 13.99
C ASP A 159 2.23 12.02 14.03
N LEU A 160 1.59 12.14 12.88
CA LEU A 160 0.12 12.14 12.79
C LEU A 160 -0.46 10.77 13.20
N ILE A 161 0.15 9.66 12.78
CA ILE A 161 -0.24 8.31 13.20
C ILE A 161 -0.09 8.15 14.73
N ARG A 162 1.00 8.64 15.31
CA ARG A 162 1.17 8.66 16.80
C ARG A 162 0.07 9.48 17.47
N GLY A 163 -0.36 10.58 16.85
CA GLY A 163 -1.46 11.41 17.34
C GLY A 163 -2.84 10.73 17.30
N ILE A 164 -3.03 9.72 16.45
CA ILE A 164 -4.26 8.90 16.43
C ILE A 164 -4.36 8.04 17.70
N ASP A 165 -3.21 7.64 18.28
CA ASP A 165 -3.09 6.90 19.55
C ASP A 165 -3.98 5.64 19.58
N LYS A 166 -3.89 4.82 18.54
CA LYS A 166 -4.59 3.54 18.41
C LYS A 166 -3.59 2.44 18.03
N ASP A 167 -3.61 1.34 18.75
CA ASP A 167 -2.73 0.18 18.54
C ASP A 167 -2.98 -0.57 17.22
N TRP A 168 -4.14 -0.37 16.62
CA TRP A 168 -4.51 -0.92 15.32
C TRP A 168 -4.19 0.02 14.13
N VAL A 169 -3.62 1.21 14.37
CA VAL A 169 -3.15 2.11 13.30
C VAL A 169 -1.63 2.10 13.24
N SER A 170 -1.08 1.93 12.05
CA SER A 170 0.35 1.80 11.83
C SER A 170 0.81 2.47 10.53
N PHE A 171 2.11 2.44 10.27
CA PHE A 171 2.75 3.12 9.16
C PHE A 171 3.13 2.14 8.06
N LEU A 172 2.87 2.55 6.81
CA LEU A 172 3.36 1.93 5.61
C LEU A 172 4.45 2.81 4.99
N TYR A 173 5.61 2.23 4.73
CA TYR A 173 6.65 2.88 3.95
C TYR A 173 6.54 2.44 2.48
N CYS A 174 6.25 3.39 1.60
CA CYS A 174 6.26 3.20 0.16
C CYS A 174 7.54 3.82 -0.42
N ALA A 175 8.44 3.00 -0.96
CA ALA A 175 9.68 3.51 -1.53
C ALA A 175 9.43 4.52 -2.66
N PRO A 176 8.56 4.26 -3.66
CA PRO A 176 8.23 5.25 -4.68
C PRO A 176 7.72 6.59 -4.15
N HIS A 177 6.97 6.60 -3.06
CA HIS A 177 6.37 7.82 -2.54
C HIS A 177 7.37 8.66 -1.74
N THR A 178 8.03 8.05 -0.76
CA THR A 178 8.96 8.76 0.13
C THR A 178 10.29 9.09 -0.53
N PHE A 179 10.90 8.13 -1.24
CA PHE A 179 12.15 8.35 -1.96
C PHE A 179 11.98 9.37 -3.10
N HIS A 180 10.84 9.32 -3.79
CA HIS A 180 10.49 10.29 -4.82
C HIS A 180 10.52 11.74 -4.32
N GLN A 181 10.20 11.96 -3.04
CA GLN A 181 10.26 13.26 -2.37
C GLN A 181 11.67 13.62 -1.86
N GLY A 182 12.67 12.76 -2.07
CA GLY A 182 14.02 12.92 -1.54
C GLY A 182 14.13 12.53 -0.07
N GLY A 183 13.28 11.59 0.39
CA GLY A 183 13.26 11.14 1.77
C GLY A 183 14.45 10.27 2.15
N ASP A 184 14.89 10.40 3.40
CA ASP A 184 15.91 9.58 4.05
C ASP A 184 15.30 8.20 4.41
N ILE A 185 15.69 7.16 3.68
CA ILE A 185 15.16 5.80 3.85
C ILE A 185 15.41 5.29 5.27
N GLU A 186 16.66 5.30 5.70
CA GLU A 186 17.09 4.82 7.01
C GLU A 186 16.43 5.61 8.13
N GLY A 187 16.52 6.94 8.06
CA GLY A 187 15.98 7.83 9.08
C GLY A 187 14.48 7.68 9.26
N ILE A 188 13.71 7.63 8.18
CA ILE A 188 12.23 7.48 8.24
C ILE A 188 11.85 6.12 8.81
N MET A 189 12.48 5.03 8.36
CA MET A 189 12.18 3.68 8.86
C MET A 189 12.53 3.55 10.35
N LYS A 190 13.69 4.05 10.78
CA LYS A 190 14.10 4.06 12.20
C LYS A 190 13.19 4.94 13.04
N TYR A 191 12.76 6.09 12.51
CA TYR A 191 11.79 6.95 13.19
C TYR A 191 10.43 6.27 13.37
N ALA A 192 9.96 5.52 12.38
CA ALA A 192 8.72 4.74 12.52
C ALA A 192 8.87 3.60 13.54
N GLY A 193 10.00 2.92 13.56
CA GLY A 193 10.27 1.83 14.48
C GLY A 193 9.19 0.75 14.49
N PRO A 194 8.54 0.47 15.64
CA PRO A 194 7.50 -0.56 15.73
C PRO A 194 6.23 -0.25 14.91
N LEU A 195 5.97 1.04 14.62
CA LEU A 195 4.83 1.43 13.80
C LEU A 195 4.96 1.00 12.34
N LEU A 196 6.18 0.73 11.85
CA LEU A 196 6.39 0.22 10.50
C LEU A 196 5.93 -1.23 10.43
N THR A 197 4.78 -1.49 9.80
CA THR A 197 4.20 -2.83 9.68
C THR A 197 4.01 -3.28 8.24
N GLN A 198 4.02 -2.35 7.29
CA GLN A 198 3.84 -2.66 5.87
C GLN A 198 4.81 -1.88 5.00
N LEU A 199 5.15 -2.47 3.86
CA LEU A 199 6.04 -1.90 2.86
C LEU A 199 5.44 -2.07 1.47
N HIS A 200 5.50 -1.01 0.66
CA HIS A 200 5.31 -1.08 -0.78
C HIS A 200 6.68 -1.10 -1.46
N ILE A 201 6.92 -2.15 -2.22
CA ILE A 201 8.21 -2.42 -2.85
C ILE A 201 8.11 -2.23 -4.35
N ALA A 202 8.65 -1.15 -4.82
CA ALA A 202 8.94 -0.85 -6.21
C ALA A 202 10.07 0.18 -6.26
N ASP A 203 10.78 0.27 -7.37
CA ASP A 203 11.84 1.25 -7.55
C ASP A 203 11.30 2.57 -8.11
N SER A 204 12.04 3.65 -7.89
CA SER A 204 11.64 4.99 -8.32
C SER A 204 12.86 5.88 -8.52
N PHE A 205 12.64 7.04 -9.16
CA PHE A 205 13.61 8.11 -9.30
C PHE A 205 13.31 9.26 -8.34
N ASP A 206 14.32 10.03 -7.98
CA ASP A 206 14.15 11.35 -7.36
C ASP A 206 13.26 12.23 -8.27
N HIS A 207 12.31 12.96 -7.68
CA HIS A 207 11.37 13.79 -8.43
C HIS A 207 12.05 14.87 -9.30
N ARG A 208 13.28 15.30 -8.97
CA ARG A 208 14.06 16.23 -9.76
C ARG A 208 14.47 15.67 -11.11
N ALA A 209 14.55 14.36 -11.24
CA ALA A 209 14.83 13.66 -12.49
C ALA A 209 13.56 13.20 -13.22
N SER A 210 12.36 13.40 -12.65
CA SER A 210 11.10 12.93 -13.21
C SER A 210 10.69 13.75 -14.46
N SER A 211 10.26 13.07 -15.53
CA SER A 211 9.83 13.68 -16.79
C SER A 211 8.33 13.86 -16.95
N GLY A 212 7.55 13.46 -15.98
CA GLY A 212 6.10 13.39 -16.10
C GLY A 212 5.57 12.13 -16.79
N LEU A 213 6.42 11.22 -17.21
CA LEU A 213 6.04 9.94 -17.82
C LEU A 213 6.01 8.86 -16.76
N ARG A 214 4.84 8.49 -16.32
CA ARG A 214 4.60 7.67 -15.13
C ARG A 214 5.24 6.27 -15.18
N TYR A 215 5.39 5.69 -16.35
CA TYR A 215 5.82 4.30 -16.55
C TYR A 215 7.10 4.17 -17.39
N ILE A 216 7.81 5.26 -17.61
CA ILE A 216 9.03 5.30 -18.39
C ILE A 216 10.10 6.00 -17.57
N VAL A 217 11.34 5.59 -17.72
CA VAL A 217 12.49 6.27 -17.10
C VAL A 217 12.49 7.75 -17.50
N ASN A 218 12.53 8.63 -16.53
CA ASN A 218 12.46 10.06 -16.78
C ASN A 218 13.81 10.61 -17.26
N PRO A 219 13.84 11.54 -18.21
CA PRO A 219 15.07 12.21 -18.57
C PRO A 219 15.66 13.00 -17.40
N PRO A 220 16.98 13.04 -17.23
CA PRO A 220 17.63 13.86 -16.22
C PRO A 220 17.21 15.33 -16.33
N GLY A 221 17.07 15.99 -15.18
CA GLY A 221 16.75 17.41 -15.11
C GLY A 221 15.27 17.76 -15.23
N SER A 222 14.36 16.79 -15.28
CA SER A 222 12.92 17.04 -15.15
C SER A 222 12.59 17.44 -13.70
N THR A 223 11.60 18.33 -13.56
CA THR A 223 11.08 18.80 -12.27
C THR A 223 9.65 18.33 -12.00
N ALA A 224 9.10 17.49 -12.87
CA ALA A 224 7.77 16.96 -12.67
C ALA A 224 7.72 16.01 -11.48
N ARG A 225 6.72 16.17 -10.59
CA ARG A 225 6.54 15.37 -9.38
C ARG A 225 5.69 14.13 -9.67
N ILE A 226 6.21 13.25 -10.53
CA ILE A 226 5.54 11.98 -10.84
C ILE A 226 6.41 10.84 -10.33
N HIS A 227 5.90 10.12 -9.36
CA HIS A 227 6.53 8.91 -8.85
C HIS A 227 6.31 7.73 -9.81
N GLN A 228 7.20 6.78 -9.76
CA GLN A 228 7.19 5.59 -10.61
C GLN A 228 7.24 4.33 -9.74
N HIS A 229 6.62 3.27 -10.22
CA HIS A 229 6.65 1.96 -9.60
C HIS A 229 7.33 0.97 -10.54
N LEU A 230 8.66 0.89 -10.47
CA LEU A 230 9.52 0.10 -11.35
C LEU A 230 9.97 -1.19 -10.67
N ASP A 231 10.53 -2.12 -11.44
CA ASP A 231 11.25 -3.26 -10.89
C ASP A 231 12.50 -2.77 -10.13
N ILE A 232 12.88 -3.47 -9.06
CA ILE A 232 14.14 -3.23 -8.33
C ILE A 232 15.33 -3.17 -9.28
N GLY A 233 16.14 -2.14 -9.15
CA GLY A 233 17.34 -1.88 -9.95
C GLY A 233 17.06 -1.09 -11.24
N GLN A 234 15.85 -0.63 -11.45
CA GLN A 234 15.51 0.23 -12.61
C GLN A 234 15.35 1.71 -12.23
N GLY A 235 15.39 2.03 -10.96
CA GLY A 235 15.40 3.37 -10.39
C GLY A 235 16.70 3.67 -9.65
N GLU A 236 16.60 4.50 -8.63
CA GLU A 236 17.74 5.02 -7.86
C GLU A 236 17.65 4.70 -6.36
N VAL A 237 16.66 3.89 -5.93
CA VAL A 237 16.51 3.50 -4.52
C VAL A 237 17.71 2.64 -4.08
N ASP A 238 18.36 3.01 -2.98
CA ASP A 238 19.41 2.17 -2.37
C ASP A 238 18.77 0.97 -1.65
N TRP A 239 18.67 -0.13 -2.37
CA TRP A 239 18.05 -1.36 -1.85
C TRP A 239 18.91 -2.08 -0.81
N ASP A 240 20.20 -1.85 -0.77
CA ASP A 240 21.06 -2.44 0.25
C ASP A 240 20.87 -1.71 1.58
N GLU A 241 20.79 -0.37 1.58
CA GLU A 241 20.38 0.42 2.73
C GLU A 241 18.95 0.06 3.17
N PHE A 242 18.01 -0.01 2.24
CA PHE A 242 16.61 -0.35 2.50
C PHE A 242 16.46 -1.67 3.27
N PHE A 243 16.99 -2.76 2.72
CA PHE A 243 16.88 -4.09 3.33
C PHE A 243 17.78 -4.25 4.57
N GLY A 244 18.92 -3.57 4.60
CA GLY A 244 19.80 -3.50 5.76
C GLY A 244 19.09 -2.91 6.98
N THR A 245 18.47 -1.74 6.80
CA THR A 245 17.69 -1.06 7.85
C THR A 245 16.53 -1.92 8.34
N LEU A 246 15.79 -2.58 7.46
CA LEU A 246 14.71 -3.49 7.86
C LEU A 246 15.22 -4.69 8.66
N GLY A 247 16.38 -5.22 8.30
CA GLY A 247 17.06 -6.28 9.05
C GLY A 247 17.41 -5.83 10.48
N GLU A 248 17.99 -4.63 10.63
CA GLU A 248 18.31 -4.03 11.92
C GLU A 248 17.06 -3.81 12.79
N LEU A 249 15.93 -3.43 12.17
CA LEU A 249 14.65 -3.25 12.85
C LEU A 249 13.93 -4.56 13.18
N GLY A 250 14.48 -5.70 12.79
CA GLY A 250 13.86 -7.01 12.99
C GLY A 250 12.53 -7.19 12.29
N PHE A 251 12.31 -6.48 11.17
CA PHE A 251 11.03 -6.47 10.45
C PHE A 251 10.56 -7.87 10.06
N GLY A 252 11.48 -8.71 9.57
CA GLY A 252 11.17 -10.07 9.12
C GLY A 252 10.78 -11.05 10.21
N GLY A 253 11.13 -10.77 11.48
CA GLY A 253 10.80 -11.61 12.65
C GLY A 253 9.40 -11.38 13.23
N ARG A 254 8.66 -10.41 12.72
CA ARG A 254 7.31 -10.05 13.19
C ARG A 254 6.24 -10.68 12.29
N ASP A 255 5.30 -11.43 12.86
CA ASP A 255 4.29 -12.18 12.08
C ASP A 255 3.29 -11.28 11.34
N GLU A 256 3.06 -10.07 11.83
CA GLU A 256 2.06 -9.14 11.30
C GLU A 256 2.56 -8.26 10.16
N THR A 257 3.85 -8.36 9.79
CA THR A 257 4.44 -7.51 8.77
C THR A 257 4.13 -7.99 7.34
N ILE A 258 3.92 -7.04 6.44
CA ILE A 258 3.59 -7.27 5.04
C ILE A 258 4.59 -6.53 4.15
N MET A 259 5.12 -7.22 3.15
CA MET A 259 5.83 -6.63 2.02
C MET A 259 5.00 -6.83 0.76
N THR A 260 4.53 -5.77 0.16
CA THR A 260 3.76 -5.81 -1.07
C THR A 260 4.62 -5.39 -2.26
N VAL A 261 4.77 -6.28 -3.22
CA VAL A 261 5.32 -5.93 -4.55
C VAL A 261 4.25 -5.13 -5.29
N CYS A 262 4.51 -3.86 -5.58
CA CYS A 262 3.57 -2.92 -6.17
C CYS A 262 4.14 -2.25 -7.45
N VAL A 263 4.65 -3.06 -8.37
CA VAL A 263 5.13 -2.58 -9.69
C VAL A 263 3.94 -2.32 -10.61
N PHE A 264 3.92 -1.16 -11.26
CA PHE A 264 2.84 -0.74 -12.17
C PHE A 264 3.32 -0.45 -13.58
N ALA A 265 4.63 -0.39 -13.78
CA ALA A 265 5.24 0.13 -15.00
C ALA A 265 5.19 -0.82 -16.20
N TRP A 266 4.98 -2.13 -16.00
CA TRP A 266 5.29 -3.14 -17.01
C TRP A 266 4.11 -4.08 -17.28
N GLU A 267 2.95 -3.56 -17.67
CA GLU A 267 1.78 -4.39 -17.97
C GLU A 267 2.06 -5.40 -19.09
N GLU A 268 2.87 -5.04 -20.08
CA GLU A 268 3.23 -5.90 -21.23
C GLU A 268 4.12 -7.08 -20.85
N ARG A 269 4.80 -7.01 -19.69
CA ARG A 269 5.64 -8.09 -19.14
C ARG A 269 5.34 -8.37 -17.66
N ALA A 270 4.10 -8.19 -17.26
CA ALA A 270 3.67 -8.29 -15.86
C ALA A 270 4.05 -9.62 -15.18
N HIS A 271 3.97 -10.74 -15.91
CA HIS A 271 4.37 -12.04 -15.37
C HIS A 271 5.88 -12.13 -15.07
N GLU A 272 6.71 -11.60 -15.97
CA GLU A 272 8.16 -11.58 -15.83
C GLU A 272 8.55 -10.69 -14.65
N SER A 273 8.06 -9.46 -14.62
CA SER A 273 8.27 -8.49 -13.56
C SER A 273 7.88 -9.05 -12.19
N SER A 274 6.66 -9.60 -12.07
CA SER A 274 6.18 -10.15 -10.79
C SER A 274 7.04 -11.31 -10.28
N ARG A 275 7.50 -12.22 -11.15
CA ARG A 275 8.40 -13.31 -10.75
C ARG A 275 9.78 -12.79 -10.37
N PHE A 276 10.32 -11.85 -11.13
CA PHE A 276 11.61 -11.21 -10.83
C PHE A 276 11.57 -10.56 -9.45
N MET A 277 10.52 -9.78 -9.18
CA MET A 277 10.37 -9.08 -7.90
C MET A 277 10.23 -10.05 -6.72
N LEU A 278 9.48 -11.15 -6.87
CA LEU A 278 9.39 -12.18 -5.84
C LEU A 278 10.76 -12.80 -5.53
N ASP A 279 11.54 -13.06 -6.56
CA ASP A 279 12.92 -13.56 -6.43
C ASP A 279 13.81 -12.58 -5.67
N GLN A 280 13.70 -11.28 -5.98
CA GLN A 280 14.42 -10.23 -5.24
C GLN A 280 14.03 -10.23 -3.76
N MET A 281 12.73 -10.29 -3.44
CA MET A 281 12.27 -10.34 -2.05
C MET A 281 12.83 -11.55 -1.32
N ARG A 282 12.73 -12.73 -1.90
CA ARG A 282 13.21 -13.97 -1.30
C ARG A 282 14.72 -13.97 -1.03
N ARG A 283 15.51 -13.45 -1.98
CA ARG A 283 16.97 -13.35 -1.83
C ARG A 283 17.36 -12.38 -0.73
N ARG A 284 16.77 -11.19 -0.72
CA ARG A 284 17.12 -10.11 0.21
C ARG A 284 16.64 -10.38 1.64
N THR A 285 15.63 -11.21 1.81
CA THR A 285 15.08 -11.58 3.13
C THR A 285 15.52 -12.96 3.61
N ALA A 286 16.32 -13.69 2.85
CA ALA A 286 16.73 -15.08 3.17
C ALA A 286 17.40 -15.24 4.53
N GLY A 287 18.15 -14.23 4.99
CA GLY A 287 18.87 -14.23 6.26
C GLY A 287 18.05 -13.80 7.48
N TRP A 288 16.84 -13.24 7.29
CA TRP A 288 16.09 -12.59 8.38
C TRP A 288 15.50 -13.55 9.42
N ARG A 289 15.22 -14.78 9.04
CA ARG A 289 14.61 -15.78 9.94
C ARG A 289 15.53 -16.28 11.06
N HIS A 290 16.81 -15.91 11.02
CA HIS A 290 17.83 -16.32 12.00
C HIS A 290 18.13 -15.29 13.08
N LEU A 291 17.48 -14.11 13.05
CA LEU A 291 17.71 -13.05 14.04
C LEU A 291 16.69 -13.09 15.21
N SER A 292 15.73 -14.03 15.20
CA SER A 292 14.79 -14.25 16.30
C SER A 292 15.23 -15.47 17.12
N ALA A 293 16.19 -15.25 18.00
CA ALA A 293 16.52 -16.16 19.11
C ALA A 293 16.63 -15.35 20.41
#